data_41c551f2df7af0dd8f811edc21aa5d5f
#
_entry.id   41c551f2df7af0dd8f811edc21aa5d5f
#
_cell.length_a   1.000
_cell.length_b   1.000
_cell.length_c   1.000
_cell.angle_alpha   90.00
_cell.angle_beta   90.00
_cell.angle_gamma   90.00
#
_symmetry.space_group_name_H-M   'P 1'
#
loop_
_entity.id
_entity.type
_entity.pdbx_description
1 polymer ?
#
loop_
_entity_poly.entity_id
_entity_poly.type
_entity_poly.pdbx_seq_one_letter_code
_entity_poly.pdbx_strand_id
1 'polypeptide(L)'
;MKKFNRQEIEKKVNDVLVDKLGIGYSDVKPDAQLEQDLGADSLDAVDILMELEKEFYITIQDDDIYSMTSCKVSDVYDLVERLQK
;
A
#
# COMPACT_ATOMS: atom_id res chain seq x y z
N MET A 1 -11.04 -12.76 13.59
CA MET A 1 -10.91 -12.41 12.18
C MET A 1 -9.69 -13.10 11.57
N LYS A 2 -9.81 -13.44 10.29
CA LYS A 2 -8.74 -14.12 9.60
C LYS A 2 -7.66 -13.11 9.19
N LYS A 3 -6.41 -13.43 9.49
CA LYS A 3 -5.28 -12.64 9.01
C LYS A 3 -4.94 -13.07 7.58
N PHE A 4 -4.48 -12.11 6.80
CA PHE A 4 -3.98 -12.39 5.45
C PHE A 4 -2.53 -12.81 5.55
N ASN A 5 -2.13 -13.81 4.76
CA ASN A 5 -0.74 -14.21 4.70
C ASN A 5 0.04 -13.22 3.81
N ARG A 6 1.37 -13.34 3.77
CA ARG A 6 2.21 -12.40 3.03
C ARG A 6 1.86 -12.34 1.55
N GLN A 7 1.59 -13.48 0.93
CA GLN A 7 1.24 -13.51 -0.49
C GLN A 7 -0.07 -12.79 -0.77
N GLU A 8 -1.05 -12.98 0.09
CA GLU A 8 -2.34 -12.29 -0.03
C GLU A 8 -2.18 -10.79 0.16
N ILE A 9 -1.34 -10.38 1.11
CA ILE A 9 -1.05 -8.97 1.36
C ILE A 9 -0.43 -8.34 0.12
N GLU A 10 0.57 -8.98 -0.45
CA GLU A 10 1.25 -8.46 -1.62
C GLU A 10 0.31 -8.32 -2.81
N LYS A 11 -0.50 -9.35 -3.04
CA LYS A 11 -1.45 -9.33 -4.16
C LYS A 11 -2.48 -8.20 -3.99
N LYS A 12 -3.09 -8.10 -2.82
CA LYS A 12 -4.12 -7.09 -2.57
C LYS A 12 -3.56 -5.67 -2.61
N VAL A 13 -2.38 -5.47 -2.05
CA VAL A 13 -1.71 -4.16 -2.12
C VAL A 13 -1.40 -3.80 -3.56
N ASN A 14 -0.87 -4.74 -4.33
CA ASN A 14 -0.57 -4.50 -5.74
C ASN A 14 -1.83 -4.15 -6.53
N ASP A 15 -2.93 -4.86 -6.28
CA ASP A 15 -4.22 -4.56 -6.93
C ASP A 15 -4.67 -3.13 -6.64
N VAL A 16 -4.53 -2.69 -5.40
CA VAL A 16 -4.90 -1.33 -5.00
C VAL A 16 -4.01 -0.30 -5.71
N LEU A 17 -2.71 -0.54 -5.73
CA LEU A 17 -1.78 0.39 -6.37
C LEU A 17 -2.05 0.51 -7.87
N VAL A 18 -2.28 -0.62 -8.54
CA VAL A 18 -2.60 -0.62 -9.96
C VAL A 18 -3.88 0.16 -10.24
N ASP A 19 -4.90 -0.07 -9.42
CA ASP A 19 -6.20 0.59 -9.59
C ASP A 19 -6.11 2.09 -9.33
N LYS A 20 -5.46 2.48 -8.24
CA LYS A 20 -5.41 3.89 -7.82
C LYS A 20 -4.45 4.73 -8.65
N LEU A 21 -3.36 4.16 -9.09
CA LEU A 21 -2.32 4.89 -9.82
C LEU A 21 -2.40 4.71 -11.34
N GLY A 22 -3.23 3.79 -11.81
CA GLY A 22 -3.38 3.54 -13.24
C GLY A 22 -2.13 2.97 -13.90
N ILE A 23 -1.38 2.16 -13.16
CA ILE A 23 -0.13 1.56 -13.64
C ILE A 23 -0.32 0.07 -13.88
N GLY A 24 0.66 -0.57 -14.53
CA GLY A 24 0.62 -2.01 -14.75
C GLY A 24 1.17 -2.79 -13.57
N TYR A 25 0.77 -4.06 -13.45
CA TYR A 25 1.29 -4.92 -12.39
C TYR A 25 2.81 -5.08 -12.48
N SER A 26 3.36 -5.04 -13.68
CA SER A 26 4.82 -5.15 -13.87
C SER A 26 5.58 -3.96 -13.32
N ASP A 27 4.91 -2.83 -13.11
CA ASP A 27 5.53 -1.64 -12.53
C ASP A 27 5.61 -1.71 -11.00
N VAL A 28 4.81 -2.57 -10.38
CA VAL A 28 4.73 -2.66 -8.93
C VAL A 28 5.78 -3.66 -8.44
N LYS A 29 6.99 -3.16 -8.21
CA LYS A 29 8.10 -3.98 -7.71
C LYS A 29 8.33 -3.65 -6.23
N PRO A 30 8.80 -4.62 -5.42
CA PRO A 30 9.00 -4.37 -3.99
C PRO A 30 9.91 -3.19 -3.68
N ASP A 31 10.90 -2.91 -4.53
CA ASP A 31 11.84 -1.82 -4.32
C ASP A 31 11.42 -0.52 -5.01
N ALA A 32 10.28 -0.50 -5.71
CA ALA A 32 9.78 0.71 -6.36
C ALA A 32 9.32 1.71 -5.30
N GLN A 33 9.69 2.96 -5.48
CA GLN A 33 9.25 4.04 -4.59
C GLN A 33 7.93 4.60 -5.09
N LEU A 34 6.97 4.76 -4.18
CA LEU A 34 5.62 5.19 -4.57
C LEU A 34 5.62 6.53 -5.28
N GLU A 35 6.36 7.50 -4.74
CA GLU A 35 6.40 8.84 -5.32
C GLU A 35 7.29 8.89 -6.57
N GLN A 36 8.53 8.44 -6.45
CA GLN A 36 9.52 8.59 -7.52
C GLN A 36 9.29 7.65 -8.70
N ASP A 37 8.97 6.41 -8.41
CA ASP A 37 8.85 5.39 -9.46
C ASP A 37 7.43 5.20 -9.95
N LEU A 38 6.44 5.35 -9.07
CA LEU A 38 5.04 5.10 -9.40
C LEU A 38 4.22 6.39 -9.56
N GLY A 39 4.80 7.53 -9.21
CA GLY A 39 4.15 8.82 -9.41
C GLY A 39 3.04 9.15 -8.44
N ALA A 40 3.03 8.51 -7.27
CA ALA A 40 2.01 8.78 -6.27
C ALA A 40 2.29 10.10 -5.54
N ASP A 41 1.30 10.96 -5.43
CA ASP A 41 1.43 12.18 -4.62
C ASP A 41 0.72 11.95 -3.26
N SER A 42 0.63 13.00 -2.44
CA SER A 42 0.05 12.86 -1.10
C SER A 42 -1.44 12.52 -1.14
N LEU A 43 -2.17 12.98 -2.16
CA LEU A 43 -3.58 12.64 -2.30
C LEU A 43 -3.74 11.18 -2.70
N ASP A 44 -2.89 10.71 -3.60
CA ASP A 44 -2.87 9.30 -3.99
C ASP A 44 -2.56 8.42 -2.79
N ALA A 45 -1.61 8.83 -1.96
CA ALA A 45 -1.25 8.08 -0.76
C ALA A 45 -2.44 7.93 0.18
N VAL A 46 -3.20 9.01 0.40
CA VAL A 46 -4.38 8.96 1.26
C VAL A 46 -5.43 8.00 0.68
N ASP A 47 -5.70 8.08 -0.62
CA ASP A 47 -6.66 7.18 -1.27
C ASP A 47 -6.23 5.73 -1.15
N ILE A 48 -4.95 5.45 -1.37
CA ILE A 48 -4.40 4.09 -1.25
C ILE A 48 -4.59 3.57 0.17
N LEU A 49 -4.24 4.37 1.17
CA LEU A 49 -4.35 3.95 2.56
C LEU A 49 -5.79 3.70 2.97
N MET A 50 -6.72 4.55 2.53
CA MET A 50 -8.14 4.35 2.82
C MET A 50 -8.66 3.05 2.23
N GLU A 51 -8.23 2.73 1.02
CA GLU A 51 -8.61 1.48 0.39
C GLU A 51 -8.01 0.28 1.11
N LEU A 52 -6.75 0.39 1.55
CA LEU A 52 -6.11 -0.69 2.30
C LEU A 52 -6.80 -0.94 3.64
N GLU A 53 -7.27 0.11 4.30
CA GLU A 53 -8.03 -0.05 5.54
C GLU A 53 -9.28 -0.90 5.32
N LYS A 54 -9.98 -0.67 4.21
CA LYS A 54 -11.17 -1.43 3.87
C LYS A 54 -10.83 -2.88 3.52
N GLU A 55 -9.78 -3.07 2.73
CA GLU A 55 -9.44 -4.40 2.22
C GLU A 55 -8.90 -5.32 3.32
N PHE A 56 -8.18 -4.76 4.27
CA PHE A 56 -7.51 -5.56 5.30
C PHE A 56 -8.13 -5.41 6.70
N TYR A 57 -9.18 -4.59 6.83
CA TYR A 57 -9.84 -4.35 8.12
C TYR A 57 -8.84 -3.85 9.17
N ILE A 58 -8.02 -2.88 8.79
CA ILE A 58 -7.00 -2.29 9.66
C ILE A 58 -7.26 -0.81 9.83
N THR A 59 -6.64 -0.22 10.86
CA THR A 59 -6.70 1.22 11.08
C THR A 59 -5.30 1.80 10.87
N ILE A 60 -5.21 2.78 9.99
CA ILE A 60 -3.93 3.43 9.67
C ILE A 60 -3.90 4.80 10.33
N GLN A 61 -2.81 5.08 11.05
CA GLN A 61 -2.63 6.33 11.78
C GLN A 61 -2.13 7.44 10.85
N ASP A 62 -2.35 8.69 11.24
CA ASP A 62 -1.91 9.84 10.46
C ASP A 62 -0.40 9.83 10.22
N ASP A 63 0.37 9.40 11.22
CA ASP A 63 1.83 9.30 11.10
C ASP A 63 2.24 8.35 9.98
N ASP A 64 1.49 7.27 9.79
CA ASP A 64 1.74 6.30 8.72
C ASP A 64 1.47 6.94 7.35
N ILE A 65 0.47 7.81 7.27
CA ILE A 65 0.14 8.51 6.02
C ILE A 65 1.33 9.38 5.57
N TYR A 66 1.92 10.11 6.50
CA TYR A 66 3.05 11.00 6.17
C TYR A 66 4.27 10.23 5.68
N SER A 67 4.50 9.03 6.18
CA SER A 67 5.65 8.24 5.76
C SER A 67 5.45 7.54 4.43
N MET A 68 4.21 7.48 3.95
CA MET A 68 3.82 6.68 2.78
C MET A 68 4.40 7.20 1.47
N THR A 69 4.48 8.53 1.31
CA THR A 69 4.94 9.12 0.03
C THR A 69 6.41 8.85 -0.24
N SER A 70 7.21 8.65 0.80
CA SER A 70 8.64 8.41 0.67
C SER A 70 9.03 6.94 0.84
N CYS A 71 8.05 6.03 0.86
CA CYS A 71 8.32 4.61 1.09
C CYS A 71 8.29 3.80 -0.19
N LYS A 72 8.81 2.58 -0.09
CA LYS A 72 8.77 1.61 -1.17
C LYS A 72 7.52 0.74 -1.07
N VAL A 73 7.22 0.02 -2.14
CA VAL A 73 6.10 -0.92 -2.15
C VAL A 73 6.23 -1.94 -1.02
N SER A 74 7.45 -2.45 -0.79
CA SER A 74 7.68 -3.42 0.30
C SER A 74 7.36 -2.83 1.67
N ASP A 75 7.54 -1.53 1.86
CA ASP A 75 7.20 -0.87 3.12
C ASP A 75 5.69 -0.88 3.35
N VAL A 76 4.91 -0.80 2.27
CA VAL A 76 3.45 -0.89 2.36
C VAL A 76 3.03 -2.29 2.80
N TYR A 77 3.66 -3.32 2.23
CA TYR A 77 3.40 -4.69 2.64
C TYR A 77 3.70 -4.88 4.14
N ASP A 78 4.84 -4.36 4.58
CA ASP A 78 5.25 -4.45 5.98
C ASP A 78 4.27 -3.73 6.90
N LEU A 79 3.80 -2.56 6.49
CA LEU A 79 2.84 -1.79 7.26
C LEU A 79 1.54 -2.58 7.45
N VAL A 80 1.00 -3.13 6.37
CA VAL A 80 -0.23 -3.92 6.44
C VAL A 80 -0.05 -5.12 7.35
N GLU A 81 1.07 -5.84 7.19
CA GLU A 81 1.35 -7.02 8.01
C GLU A 81 1.43 -6.65 9.50
N ARG A 82 2.08 -5.52 9.80
CA ARG A 82 2.22 -5.05 11.18
C ARG A 82 0.87 -4.67 11.81
N LEU A 83 -0.01 -4.04 11.02
CA LEU A 83 -1.27 -3.51 11.53
C LEU A 83 -2.37 -4.55 11.68
N GLN A 84 -2.31 -5.65 10.96
CA GLN A 84 -3.32 -6.69 11.15
C GLN A 84 -3.03 -7.48 12.44
N LYS A 85 -4.08 -7.82 13.14
CA LYS A 85 -3.97 -8.46 14.46
C LYS A 85 -4.45 -9.89 14.45
#